data_e9e9189779b686f7205292048ff7b400
#
_entry.id   e9e9189779b686f7205292048ff7b400
#
_cell.length_a   1.000
_cell.length_b   1.000
_cell.length_c   1.000
_cell.angle_alpha   90.00
_cell.angle_beta   90.00
_cell.angle_gamma   90.00
#
_symmetry.space_group_name_H-M   'P 1'
#
loop_
_entity.id
_entity.type
_entity.pdbx_description
1 polymer ?
#
loop_
_entity_poly.entity_id
_entity_poly.type
_entity_poly.pdbx_seq_one_letter_code
_entity_poly.pdbx_strand_id
1 'polypeptide(L)'
;LTALHSPGDRDGGTGGIRSRGIPAAFIVHSGFPDGIHTAHLPEIHREICGRLGFAYAGTLRKPGSEAVRLMPPKMQKRLFRTLEAAGAALVRESRIPPDLEDALVRYETPGPGARLLMRLMSATGFINMYWKRMLKYHGAWDRRFDTPYGG
;
A
#
# COMPACT_ATOMS: atom_id res chain seq x y z
N LEU A 1 -39.05 -3.47 36.24
CA LEU A 1 -38.13 -2.34 36.21
C LEU A 1 -36.78 -2.83 36.73
N THR A 2 -35.95 -3.30 35.80
CA THR A 2 -34.58 -3.76 36.09
C THR A 2 -33.63 -2.80 35.42
N ALA A 3 -32.91 -2.01 36.24
CA ALA A 3 -31.91 -1.10 35.80
C ALA A 3 -30.67 -1.85 35.23
N LEU A 4 -30.31 -1.57 33.99
CA LEU A 4 -29.10 -2.07 33.38
C LEU A 4 -27.91 -1.30 33.95
N HIS A 5 -27.05 -2.08 34.60
CA HIS A 5 -25.80 -1.63 35.22
C HIS A 5 -24.79 -1.27 34.12
N SER A 6 -24.34 -0.03 34.06
CA SER A 6 -23.19 0.39 33.27
C SER A 6 -21.91 -0.23 33.81
N PRO A 7 -21.06 -0.87 32.99
CA PRO A 7 -19.76 -1.31 33.46
C PRO A 7 -18.83 -0.09 33.64
N GLY A 8 -18.40 0.06 34.89
CA GLY A 8 -17.55 1.13 35.34
C GLY A 8 -16.20 1.19 34.62
N ASP A 9 -15.80 2.41 34.45
CA ASP A 9 -14.49 2.92 34.09
C ASP A 9 -13.41 2.24 34.96
N ARG A 10 -12.65 1.32 34.35
CA ARG A 10 -11.41 0.80 34.95
C ARG A 10 -10.25 1.59 34.38
N ASP A 11 -9.92 2.68 35.06
CA ASP A 11 -8.64 3.36 34.93
C ASP A 11 -7.49 2.41 35.34
N GLY A 12 -7.06 1.60 34.40
CA GLY A 12 -5.81 0.85 34.44
C GLY A 12 -4.72 1.70 33.81
N GLY A 13 -3.97 2.44 34.64
CA GLY A 13 -2.87 3.30 34.24
C GLY A 13 -1.74 2.54 33.51
N THR A 14 -1.78 2.55 32.19
CA THR A 14 -0.59 2.48 31.35
C THR A 14 -0.53 3.82 30.64
N GLY A 15 0.59 4.55 30.74
CA GLY A 15 0.81 5.87 30.14
C GLY A 15 0.63 5.85 28.62
N GLY A 16 -0.60 5.66 28.18
CA GLY A 16 -0.98 5.68 26.78
C GLY A 16 -0.78 7.09 26.25
N ILE A 17 0.10 7.21 25.26
CA ILE A 17 0.26 8.41 24.44
C ILE A 17 -1.14 8.88 24.08
N ARG A 18 -1.51 10.09 24.52
CA ARG A 18 -2.80 10.70 24.16
C ARG A 18 -2.75 11.07 22.68
N SER A 19 -3.09 10.11 21.81
CA SER A 19 -3.12 10.29 20.35
C SER A 19 -4.41 10.98 19.86
N ARG A 20 -5.27 11.45 20.77
CA ARG A 20 -6.57 12.04 20.44
C ARG A 20 -6.42 13.21 19.47
N GLY A 21 -6.89 12.97 18.23
CA GLY A 21 -6.94 14.00 17.19
C GLY A 21 -5.66 14.24 16.41
N ILE A 22 -4.56 13.53 16.70
CA ILE A 22 -3.35 13.61 15.87
C ILE A 22 -3.67 13.03 14.49
N PRO A 23 -3.43 13.77 13.39
CA PRO A 23 -3.66 13.24 12.05
C PRO A 23 -2.65 12.12 11.73
N ALA A 24 -3.16 10.99 11.27
CA ALA A 24 -2.36 9.86 10.81
C ALA A 24 -2.65 9.58 9.34
N ALA A 25 -1.62 9.65 8.50
CA ALA A 25 -1.67 9.28 7.10
C ALA A 25 -0.79 8.05 6.84
N PHE A 26 -1.16 7.28 5.82
CA PHE A 26 -0.50 6.03 5.48
C PHE A 26 0.01 6.06 4.05
N ILE A 27 1.16 5.47 3.82
CA ILE A 27 1.67 5.15 2.48
C ILE A 27 1.78 3.64 2.40
N VAL A 28 1.05 3.06 1.46
CA VAL A 28 1.03 1.61 1.24
C VAL A 28 1.57 1.32 -0.15
N HIS A 29 2.41 0.32 -0.25
CA HIS A 29 2.91 -0.14 -1.53
C HIS A 29 2.78 -1.65 -1.68
N SER A 30 2.70 -2.12 -2.93
CA SER A 30 2.76 -3.54 -3.27
C SER A 30 3.73 -3.75 -4.43
N GLY A 31 4.36 -4.93 -4.51
CA GLY A 31 5.21 -5.33 -5.64
C GLY A 31 4.40 -5.51 -6.93
N PHE A 32 3.15 -5.97 -6.80
CA PHE A 32 2.26 -6.17 -7.95
C PHE A 32 1.71 -4.85 -8.48
N PRO A 33 1.60 -4.70 -9.82
CA PRO A 33 1.07 -3.48 -10.45
C PRO A 33 -0.44 -3.33 -10.30
N ASP A 34 -1.14 -4.35 -9.81
CA ASP A 34 -2.58 -4.30 -9.61
C ASP A 34 -2.92 -3.68 -8.24
N GLY A 35 -3.71 -2.62 -8.25
CA GLY A 35 -4.17 -1.94 -7.04
C GLY A 35 -5.18 -2.72 -6.19
N ILE A 36 -5.67 -3.87 -6.67
CA ILE A 36 -6.66 -4.69 -5.96
C ILE A 36 -6.13 -5.18 -4.60
N HIS A 37 -4.84 -5.50 -4.52
CA HIS A 37 -4.20 -5.98 -3.28
C HIS A 37 -4.16 -4.93 -2.16
N THR A 38 -4.33 -3.67 -2.50
CA THR A 38 -4.33 -2.56 -1.54
C THR A 38 -5.70 -1.87 -1.41
N ALA A 39 -6.72 -2.39 -2.10
CA ALA A 39 -8.02 -1.74 -2.22
C ALA A 39 -8.73 -1.52 -0.87
N HIS A 40 -8.64 -2.47 0.04
CA HIS A 40 -9.32 -2.43 1.34
C HIS A 40 -8.50 -1.77 2.46
N LEU A 41 -7.23 -1.44 2.21
CA LEU A 41 -6.36 -0.89 3.25
C LEU A 41 -6.80 0.48 3.79
N PRO A 42 -7.39 1.40 2.99
CA PRO A 42 -7.90 2.65 3.54
C PRO A 42 -8.98 2.45 4.61
N GLU A 43 -9.85 1.44 4.46
CA GLU A 43 -10.89 1.10 5.44
C GLU A 43 -10.29 0.55 6.72
N ILE A 44 -9.32 -0.35 6.58
CA ILE A 44 -8.58 -0.93 7.72
C ILE A 44 -7.82 0.17 8.48
N HIS A 45 -7.16 1.09 7.78
CA HIS A 45 -6.43 2.19 8.42
C HIS A 45 -7.36 3.16 9.14
N ARG A 46 -8.55 3.41 8.60
CA ARG A 46 -9.56 4.25 9.25
C ARG A 46 -10.04 3.60 10.56
N GLU A 47 -10.29 2.30 10.52
CA GLU A 47 -10.67 1.55 11.72
C GLU A 47 -9.56 1.54 12.78
N ILE A 48 -8.31 1.32 12.37
CA ILE A 48 -7.15 1.38 13.26
C ILE A 48 -7.03 2.76 13.90
N CYS A 49 -7.15 3.84 13.11
CA CYS A 49 -7.12 5.20 13.62
C CYS A 49 -8.22 5.43 14.66
N GLY A 50 -9.45 4.99 14.37
CA GLY A 50 -10.57 5.11 15.29
C GLY A 50 -10.32 4.43 16.62
N ARG A 51 -9.80 3.19 16.60
CA ARG A 51 -9.48 2.43 17.81
C ARG A 51 -8.34 3.03 18.64
N LEU A 52 -7.35 3.62 17.97
CA LEU A 52 -6.19 4.21 18.63
C LEU A 52 -6.36 5.70 18.95
N GLY A 53 -7.48 6.32 18.58
CA GLY A 53 -7.77 7.73 18.83
C GLY A 53 -7.05 8.71 17.92
N PHE A 54 -6.51 8.26 16.77
CA PHE A 54 -5.97 9.13 15.72
C PHE A 54 -7.08 9.68 14.83
N ALA A 55 -6.84 10.86 14.24
CA ALA A 55 -7.66 11.35 13.13
C ALA A 55 -7.13 10.74 11.82
N TYR A 56 -7.93 9.93 11.12
CA TYR A 56 -7.53 9.39 9.83
C TYR A 56 -7.37 10.51 8.80
N ALA A 57 -6.18 10.67 8.27
CA ALA A 57 -5.80 11.74 7.36
C ALA A 57 -5.61 11.29 5.90
N GLY A 58 -5.81 10.00 5.60
CA GLY A 58 -5.76 9.45 4.25
C GLY A 58 -4.77 8.31 4.06
N THR A 59 -4.89 7.61 2.93
CA THR A 59 -4.00 6.51 2.54
C THR A 59 -3.59 6.62 1.09
N LEU A 60 -2.31 6.88 0.83
CA LEU A 60 -1.72 6.80 -0.50
C LEU A 60 -1.40 5.34 -0.83
N ARG A 61 -1.90 4.87 -1.98
CA ARG A 61 -1.67 3.49 -2.45
C ARG A 61 -0.78 3.50 -3.69
N LYS A 62 0.39 2.85 -3.61
CA LYS A 62 1.37 2.75 -4.69
C LYS A 62 1.55 1.29 -5.10
N PRO A 63 0.79 0.78 -6.08
CA PRO A 63 1.05 -0.53 -6.68
C PRO A 63 2.35 -0.51 -7.50
N GLY A 64 2.90 -1.69 -7.80
CA GLY A 64 4.06 -1.85 -8.67
C GLY A 64 5.35 -1.17 -8.16
N SER A 65 5.58 -1.13 -6.86
CA SER A 65 6.71 -0.41 -6.25
C SER A 65 8.08 -0.98 -6.66
N GLU A 66 8.19 -2.26 -6.98
CA GLU A 66 9.44 -2.87 -7.45
C GLU A 66 9.94 -2.27 -8.77
N ALA A 67 9.02 -1.84 -9.63
CA ALA A 67 9.34 -1.25 -10.92
C ALA A 67 9.77 0.23 -10.84
N VAL A 68 9.75 0.88 -9.69
CA VAL A 68 10.01 2.32 -9.56
C VAL A 68 11.39 2.70 -10.13
N ARG A 69 12.41 1.87 -9.90
CA ARG A 69 13.78 2.10 -10.44
C ARG A 69 13.85 1.96 -11.97
N LEU A 70 12.93 1.21 -12.56
CA LEU A 70 12.87 0.94 -14.00
C LEU A 70 11.88 1.88 -14.72
N MET A 71 11.16 2.69 -13.98
CA MET A 71 10.18 3.62 -14.54
C MET A 71 10.86 4.69 -15.41
N PRO A 72 10.25 5.06 -16.54
CA PRO A 72 10.68 6.23 -17.30
C PRO A 72 10.72 7.48 -16.41
N PRO A 73 11.69 8.42 -16.63
CA PRO A 73 11.85 9.61 -15.81
C PRO A 73 10.57 10.45 -15.65
N LYS A 74 9.73 10.48 -16.69
CA LYS A 74 8.42 11.16 -16.65
C LYS A 74 7.47 10.56 -15.60
N MET A 75 7.46 9.25 -15.48
CA MET A 75 6.62 8.55 -14.49
C MET A 75 7.17 8.72 -13.08
N GLN A 76 8.49 8.65 -12.90
CA GLN A 76 9.14 8.93 -11.62
C GLN A 76 8.83 10.36 -11.16
N LYS A 77 8.99 11.36 -12.05
CA LYS A 77 8.68 12.76 -11.73
C LYS A 77 7.23 12.94 -11.31
N ARG A 78 6.30 12.22 -11.93
CA ARG A 78 4.88 12.24 -11.56
C ARG A 78 4.63 11.64 -10.18
N LEU A 79 5.25 10.50 -9.89
CA LEU A 79 5.19 9.87 -8.57
C LEU A 79 5.63 10.86 -7.47
N PHE A 80 6.82 11.45 -7.62
CA PHE A 80 7.33 12.39 -6.62
C PHE A 80 6.45 13.64 -6.47
N ARG A 81 5.95 14.20 -7.56
CA ARG A 81 5.00 15.33 -7.49
C ARG A 81 3.72 14.98 -6.74
N THR A 82 3.19 13.78 -6.92
CA THR A 82 1.99 13.33 -6.17
C THR A 82 2.30 13.19 -4.69
N LEU A 83 3.46 12.63 -4.33
CA LEU A 83 3.89 12.52 -2.94
C LEU A 83 4.12 13.90 -2.30
N GLU A 84 4.74 14.83 -3.00
CA GLU A 84 4.94 16.22 -2.56
C GLU A 84 3.61 16.94 -2.35
N ALA A 85 2.66 16.80 -3.29
CA ALA A 85 1.34 17.39 -3.17
C ALA A 85 0.55 16.82 -1.98
N ALA A 86 0.64 15.51 -1.77
CA ALA A 86 -0.01 14.85 -0.64
C ALA A 86 0.60 15.29 0.71
N GLY A 87 1.93 15.39 0.79
CA GLY A 87 2.62 15.90 1.97
C GLY A 87 2.27 17.34 2.26
N ALA A 88 2.22 18.20 1.24
CA ALA A 88 1.82 19.59 1.38
C ALA A 88 0.36 19.75 1.84
N ALA A 89 -0.55 18.93 1.32
CA ALA A 89 -1.94 18.91 1.76
C ALA A 89 -2.07 18.44 3.21
N LEU A 90 -1.35 17.39 3.58
CA LEU A 90 -1.34 16.89 4.95
C LEU A 90 -0.90 17.96 5.96
N VAL A 91 0.12 18.74 5.63
CA VAL A 91 0.61 19.83 6.49
C VAL A 91 -0.40 20.98 6.58
N ARG A 92 -1.04 21.35 5.48
CA ARG A 92 -1.97 22.51 5.43
C ARG A 92 -3.37 22.17 5.95
N GLU A 93 -3.86 20.98 5.63
CA GLU A 93 -5.27 20.61 5.79
C GLU A 93 -5.46 19.46 6.78
N SER A 94 -4.35 18.92 7.34
CA SER A 94 -4.34 17.73 8.20
C SER A 94 -4.99 16.50 7.57
N ARG A 95 -5.08 16.47 6.24
CA ARG A 95 -5.64 15.34 5.45
C ARG A 95 -5.09 15.32 4.04
N ILE A 96 -5.10 14.13 3.44
CA ILE A 96 -4.82 13.93 2.02
C ILE A 96 -6.15 14.00 1.25
N PRO A 97 -6.29 14.85 0.22
CA PRO A 97 -7.48 14.89 -0.62
C PRO A 97 -7.72 13.54 -1.34
N PRO A 98 -9.00 13.12 -1.49
CA PRO A 98 -9.34 11.83 -2.10
C PRO A 98 -8.82 11.64 -3.53
N ASP A 99 -8.72 12.70 -4.30
CA ASP A 99 -8.18 12.68 -5.67
C ASP A 99 -6.69 12.34 -5.68
N LEU A 100 -5.93 12.70 -4.65
CA LEU A 100 -4.52 12.32 -4.47
C LEU A 100 -4.37 10.91 -3.92
N GLU A 101 -5.27 10.44 -3.04
CA GLU A 101 -5.22 9.07 -2.51
C GLU A 101 -5.20 8.02 -3.62
N ASP A 102 -6.01 8.21 -4.67
CA ASP A 102 -6.13 7.30 -5.79
C ASP A 102 -5.25 7.65 -7.00
N ALA A 103 -4.57 8.79 -6.95
CA ALA A 103 -3.80 9.27 -8.10
C ALA A 103 -2.74 8.26 -8.54
N LEU A 104 -2.02 7.64 -7.62
CA LEU A 104 -0.96 6.66 -7.94
C LEU A 104 -1.53 5.34 -8.46
N VAL A 105 -2.69 4.91 -7.98
CA VAL A 105 -3.37 3.69 -8.46
C VAL A 105 -3.87 3.87 -9.89
N ARG A 106 -4.53 4.99 -10.17
CA ARG A 106 -5.09 5.28 -11.50
C ARG A 106 -4.04 5.32 -12.60
N TYR A 107 -2.84 5.80 -12.28
CA TYR A 107 -1.76 5.93 -13.26
C TYR A 107 -1.04 4.62 -13.56
N GLU A 108 -1.12 3.65 -12.70
CA GLU A 108 -0.40 2.38 -12.81
C GLU A 108 -1.32 1.23 -13.22
N THR A 109 -2.63 1.43 -13.19
CA THR A 109 -3.56 0.42 -13.71
C THR A 109 -3.39 0.28 -15.22
N PRO A 110 -2.94 -0.89 -15.70
CA PRO A 110 -2.70 -1.11 -17.13
C PRO A 110 -3.98 -0.92 -17.93
N GLY A 111 -3.92 -0.13 -19.00
CA GLY A 111 -5.01 0.00 -19.96
C GLY A 111 -5.30 -1.33 -20.69
N PRO A 112 -6.41 -1.42 -21.45
CA PRO A 112 -6.82 -2.66 -22.10
C PRO A 112 -5.74 -3.27 -23.00
N GLY A 113 -5.03 -2.46 -23.79
CA GLY A 113 -3.93 -2.91 -24.64
C GLY A 113 -2.74 -3.45 -23.86
N ALA A 114 -2.36 -2.80 -22.75
CA ALA A 114 -1.30 -3.27 -21.88
C ALA A 114 -1.69 -4.57 -21.18
N ARG A 115 -2.96 -4.73 -20.79
CA ARG A 115 -3.48 -6.00 -20.22
C ARG A 115 -3.41 -7.15 -21.23
N LEU A 116 -3.77 -6.89 -22.48
CA LEU A 116 -3.64 -7.89 -23.55
C LEU A 116 -2.18 -8.28 -23.77
N LEU A 117 -1.28 -7.31 -23.86
CA LEU A 117 0.16 -7.55 -23.98
C LEU A 117 0.69 -8.37 -22.80
N MET A 118 0.31 -8.03 -21.56
CA MET A 118 0.68 -8.78 -20.37
C MET A 118 0.18 -10.24 -20.43
N ARG A 119 -1.05 -10.48 -20.91
CA ARG A 119 -1.58 -11.83 -21.10
C ARG A 119 -0.75 -12.63 -22.11
N LEU A 120 -0.40 -12.03 -23.24
CA LEU A 120 0.44 -12.65 -24.25
C LEU A 120 1.85 -12.96 -23.71
N MET A 121 2.44 -12.03 -23.00
CA MET A 121 3.75 -12.23 -22.35
C MET A 121 3.70 -13.32 -21.27
N SER A 122 2.60 -13.43 -20.54
CA SER A 122 2.39 -14.52 -19.57
C SER A 122 2.25 -15.86 -20.26
N ALA A 123 1.46 -15.95 -21.36
CA ALA A 123 1.24 -17.18 -22.11
C ALA A 123 2.54 -17.69 -22.75
N THR A 124 3.43 -16.81 -23.17
CA THR A 124 4.75 -17.16 -23.75
C THR A 124 5.82 -17.45 -22.71
N GLY A 125 5.51 -17.29 -21.41
CA GLY A 125 6.50 -17.43 -20.32
C GLY A 125 7.53 -16.31 -20.26
N PHE A 126 7.41 -15.26 -21.08
CA PHE A 126 8.36 -14.15 -21.13
C PHE A 126 8.47 -13.41 -19.77
N ILE A 127 7.37 -13.29 -19.04
CA ILE A 127 7.36 -12.72 -17.69
C ILE A 127 8.27 -13.51 -16.73
N ASN A 128 8.33 -14.83 -16.91
CA ASN A 128 9.17 -15.70 -16.08
C ASN A 128 10.67 -15.57 -16.39
N MET A 129 11.04 -14.97 -17.52
CA MET A 129 12.43 -14.78 -17.91
C MET A 129 13.17 -13.85 -16.94
N TYR A 130 12.51 -12.82 -16.44
CA TYR A 130 13.07 -11.94 -15.40
C TYR A 130 13.41 -12.74 -14.13
N TRP A 131 12.44 -13.48 -13.60
CA TRP A 131 12.63 -14.31 -12.41
C TRP A 131 13.68 -15.39 -12.62
N LYS A 132 13.67 -16.06 -13.77
CA LYS A 132 14.69 -17.02 -14.14
C LYS A 132 16.10 -16.43 -14.12
N ARG A 133 16.26 -15.22 -14.66
CA ARG A 133 17.53 -14.50 -14.66
C ARG A 133 17.97 -14.12 -13.24
N MET A 134 17.04 -13.60 -12.43
CA MET A 134 17.30 -13.26 -11.02
C MET A 134 17.70 -14.46 -10.19
N LEU A 135 16.97 -15.56 -10.29
CA LEU A 135 17.29 -16.80 -9.58
C LEU A 135 18.67 -17.37 -9.98
N LYS A 136 19.01 -17.31 -11.28
CA LYS A 136 20.35 -17.70 -11.75
C LYS A 136 21.44 -16.78 -11.23
N TYR A 137 21.22 -15.48 -11.25
CA TYR A 137 22.17 -14.49 -10.76
C TYR A 137 22.49 -14.68 -9.26
N HIS A 138 21.49 -15.06 -8.47
CA HIS A 138 21.65 -15.33 -7.05
C HIS A 138 21.98 -16.79 -6.72
N GLY A 139 22.29 -17.65 -7.71
CA GLY A 139 22.60 -19.06 -7.49
C GLY A 139 21.46 -19.91 -6.92
N ALA A 140 20.22 -19.40 -6.98
CA ALA A 140 19.05 -20.03 -6.40
C ALA A 140 18.21 -20.85 -7.42
N TRP A 141 18.65 -20.93 -8.68
CA TRP A 141 17.87 -21.58 -9.73
C TRP A 141 17.62 -23.05 -9.47
N ASP A 142 18.62 -23.78 -9.04
CA ASP A 142 18.52 -25.23 -8.82
C ASP A 142 17.73 -25.58 -7.56
N ARG A 143 17.65 -24.61 -6.65
CA ARG A 143 16.93 -24.71 -5.37
C ARG A 143 15.53 -24.07 -5.38
N ARG A 144 15.00 -23.68 -6.53
CA ARG A 144 13.74 -22.95 -6.66
C ARG A 144 12.48 -23.69 -6.22
N PHE A 145 12.60 -25.02 -6.08
CA PHE A 145 11.52 -25.89 -5.59
C PHE A 145 11.84 -26.52 -4.23
N ASP A 146 12.97 -26.16 -3.62
CA ASP A 146 13.28 -26.65 -2.28
C ASP A 146 12.22 -26.13 -1.30
N THR A 147 11.80 -26.99 -0.40
CA THR A 147 10.93 -26.63 0.71
C THR A 147 11.82 -26.16 1.88
N PRO A 148 11.94 -24.83 2.13
CA PRO A 148 12.91 -24.31 3.11
C PRO A 148 12.63 -24.75 4.55
N TYR A 149 11.45 -25.34 4.81
CA TYR A 149 11.01 -25.81 6.12
C TYR A 149 10.60 -27.29 6.11
N GLY A 150 10.92 -28.04 5.06
CA GLY A 150 10.69 -29.48 4.94
C GLY A 150 11.89 -30.22 5.49
N GLY A 151 11.93 -30.42 6.78
CA GLY A 151 12.75 -31.37 7.49
C GLY A 151 11.90 -32.53 7.93
#